data_3556079278f428069fad0f11f96bea61
#
_entry.id   3556079278f428069fad0f11f96bea61
#
_cell.length_a   1.000
_cell.length_b   1.000
_cell.length_c   1.000
_cell.angle_alpha   90.00
_cell.angle_beta   90.00
_cell.angle_gamma   90.00
#
_symmetry.space_group_name_H-M   'P 1'
#
loop_
_entity.id
_entity.type
_entity.pdbx_description
1 polymer ?
#
loop_
_entity_poly.entity_id
_entity_poly.type
_entity_poly.pdbx_seq_one_letter_code
_entity_poly.pdbx_strand_id
1 'polypeptide(L)'
;MPVWSFLGALFLDFNKITINDEKSWFKDVFVTGPGFQIAQIFVEKIFEDHIDWTELIKNDDNYKNILQVKIQKEFKITPDYMEISHDPDEGYEMGVYICLGQSIFGLTHDNSIPFEQFGSFTEIHDYVEEHSKVLVFLSKSTHKIKKKAEQTACEEAITKLET
;
A
#
# COMPACT_ATOMS: atom_id res chain seq x y z
N MET A 1 -8.34 27.97 -5.89
CA MET A 1 -7.11 28.18 -5.10
C MET A 1 -6.65 26.82 -4.61
N PRO A 2 -5.39 26.43 -4.81
CA PRO A 2 -4.92 25.16 -4.28
C PRO A 2 -4.97 25.18 -2.74
N VAL A 3 -5.34 24.08 -2.12
CA VAL A 3 -5.45 23.92 -0.64
C VAL A 3 -4.16 24.34 0.08
N TRP A 4 -3.01 24.06 -0.52
CA TRP A 4 -1.70 24.43 0.01
C TRP A 4 -1.49 25.96 0.11
N SER A 5 -2.01 26.72 -0.86
CA SER A 5 -1.94 28.19 -0.82
C SER A 5 -2.80 28.76 0.31
N PHE A 6 -3.95 28.15 0.60
CA PHE A 6 -4.81 28.55 1.71
C PHE A 6 -4.16 28.27 3.06
N LEU A 7 -3.61 27.05 3.25
CA LEU A 7 -2.89 26.69 4.48
C LEU A 7 -1.68 27.61 4.70
N GLY A 8 -0.93 27.93 3.65
CA GLY A 8 0.17 28.87 3.74
C GLY A 8 -0.26 30.28 4.13
N ALA A 9 -1.35 30.78 3.58
CA ALA A 9 -1.92 32.08 3.93
C ALA A 9 -2.40 32.11 5.38
N LEU A 10 -3.10 31.04 5.84
CA LEU A 10 -3.55 30.90 7.21
C LEU A 10 -2.37 30.92 8.20
N PHE A 11 -1.31 30.14 7.90
CA PHE A 11 -0.08 30.12 8.69
C PHE A 11 0.57 31.49 8.79
N LEU A 12 0.71 32.20 7.68
CA LEU A 12 1.34 33.52 7.63
C LEU A 12 0.51 34.58 8.35
N ASP A 13 -0.81 34.52 8.25
CA ASP A 13 -1.71 35.53 8.84
C ASP A 13 -1.66 35.47 10.36
N PHE A 14 -1.64 34.25 10.95
CA PHE A 14 -1.53 34.05 12.39
C PHE A 14 -0.10 34.17 12.94
N ASN A 15 0.91 34.17 12.07
CA ASN A 15 2.31 34.40 12.44
C ASN A 15 2.74 35.87 12.24
N LYS A 16 1.83 36.76 11.89
CA LYS A 16 2.11 38.17 11.74
C LYS A 16 2.30 38.84 13.09
N ILE A 17 3.46 38.64 13.69
CA ILE A 17 3.86 39.35 14.92
C ILE A 17 4.76 40.48 14.54
N THR A 18 4.32 41.72 14.81
CA THR A 18 5.15 42.89 14.68
C THR A 18 6.08 43.02 15.88
N ILE A 19 7.35 42.68 15.69
CA ILE A 19 8.36 42.91 16.73
C ILE A 19 8.79 44.35 16.61
N ASN A 20 8.54 45.14 17.68
CA ASN A 20 9.01 46.53 17.77
C ASN A 20 10.47 46.49 18.25
N ASP A 21 11.39 46.53 17.29
CA ASP A 21 12.83 46.46 17.53
C ASP A 21 13.47 47.76 16.98
N GLU A 22 13.84 48.64 17.90
CA GLU A 22 14.46 49.96 17.55
C GLU A 22 15.75 49.82 16.75
N LYS A 23 16.44 48.68 16.81
CA LYS A 23 17.72 48.45 16.14
C LYS A 23 17.61 47.49 14.96
N SER A 24 16.43 47.00 14.62
CA SER A 24 16.18 46.02 13.55
C SER A 24 17.05 44.74 13.64
N TRP A 25 17.44 44.36 14.85
CA TRP A 25 18.30 43.21 15.11
C TRP A 25 17.55 41.90 14.86
N PHE A 26 16.23 41.90 15.06
CA PHE A 26 15.37 40.73 14.93
C PHE A 26 14.65 40.65 13.57
N LYS A 27 15.10 41.49 12.61
CA LYS A 27 14.48 41.58 11.29
C LYS A 27 14.39 40.24 10.55
N ASP A 28 15.33 39.34 10.85
CA ASP A 28 15.46 38.03 10.21
C ASP A 28 15.21 36.84 11.19
N VAL A 29 14.71 37.13 12.40
CA VAL A 29 14.40 36.09 13.37
C VAL A 29 13.01 35.54 13.07
N PHE A 30 12.92 34.27 12.75
CA PHE A 30 11.67 33.52 12.65
C PHE A 30 11.01 33.45 14.02
N VAL A 31 10.00 34.27 14.28
CA VAL A 31 9.16 34.12 15.45
C VAL A 31 8.07 33.13 15.12
N THR A 32 8.12 31.95 15.74
CA THR A 32 7.06 30.96 15.66
C THR A 32 5.84 31.46 16.44
N GLY A 33 4.90 32.04 15.73
CA GLY A 33 3.59 32.40 16.27
C GLY A 33 2.62 31.21 16.31
N PRO A 34 1.36 31.41 16.70
CA PRO A 34 0.34 30.37 16.77
C PRO A 34 -0.10 29.81 15.40
N GLY A 35 0.41 30.32 14.29
CA GLY A 35 0.00 29.96 12.95
C GLY A 35 0.15 28.49 12.63
N PHE A 36 1.19 27.82 13.16
CA PHE A 36 1.36 26.38 13.01
C PHE A 36 0.24 25.62 13.73
N GLN A 37 -0.04 25.98 14.98
CA GLN A 37 -1.10 25.31 15.77
C GLN A 37 -2.48 25.53 15.15
N ILE A 38 -2.77 26.72 14.64
CA ILE A 38 -4.05 27.03 14.00
C ILE A 38 -4.19 26.26 12.67
N ALA A 39 -3.12 26.19 11.86
CA ALA A 39 -3.12 25.40 10.63
C ALA A 39 -3.29 23.90 10.94
N GLN A 40 -2.65 23.40 12.00
CA GLN A 40 -2.79 22.02 12.45
C GLN A 40 -4.22 21.72 12.88
N ILE A 41 -4.80 22.52 13.80
CA ILE A 41 -6.18 22.35 14.27
C ILE A 41 -7.18 22.40 13.10
N PHE A 42 -6.97 23.30 12.13
CA PHE A 42 -7.81 23.38 10.96
C PHE A 42 -7.76 22.10 10.10
N VAL A 43 -6.56 21.57 9.88
CA VAL A 43 -6.39 20.31 9.13
C VAL A 43 -6.99 19.14 9.88
N GLU A 44 -6.70 19.01 11.19
CA GLU A 44 -7.26 17.96 12.06
C GLU A 44 -8.79 17.97 12.03
N LYS A 45 -9.39 19.16 12.14
CA LYS A 45 -10.84 19.30 12.12
C LYS A 45 -11.46 18.95 10.77
N ILE A 46 -10.81 19.29 9.65
CA ILE A 46 -11.26 18.84 8.32
C ILE A 46 -11.23 17.32 8.23
N PHE A 47 -10.16 16.69 8.74
CA PHE A 47 -10.06 15.24 8.74
C PHE A 47 -11.12 14.59 9.62
N GLU A 48 -11.38 15.13 10.81
CA GLU A 48 -12.42 14.62 11.72
C GLU A 48 -13.84 14.78 11.15
N ASP A 49 -14.14 15.93 10.52
CA ASP A 49 -15.47 16.24 10.03
C ASP A 49 -15.80 15.59 8.67
N HIS A 50 -14.79 15.27 7.85
CA HIS A 50 -15.00 14.85 6.46
C HIS A 50 -14.42 13.48 6.11
N ILE A 51 -13.63 12.86 6.99
CA ILE A 51 -13.07 11.52 6.74
C ILE A 51 -13.70 10.54 7.72
N ASP A 52 -14.48 9.61 7.20
CA ASP A 52 -14.86 8.42 7.95
C ASP A 52 -13.67 7.45 8.01
N TRP A 53 -12.91 7.57 9.09
CA TRP A 53 -11.76 6.71 9.36
C TRP A 53 -12.14 5.24 9.44
N THR A 54 -13.37 4.94 9.88
CA THR A 54 -13.87 3.57 9.95
C THR A 54 -14.07 2.99 8.56
N GLU A 55 -14.60 3.79 7.64
CA GLU A 55 -14.76 3.40 6.25
C GLU A 55 -13.41 3.34 5.53
N LEU A 56 -12.52 4.30 5.80
CA LEU A 56 -11.17 4.30 5.23
C LEU A 56 -10.35 3.08 5.68
N ILE A 57 -10.44 2.70 6.95
CA ILE A 57 -9.77 1.52 7.51
C ILE A 57 -10.41 0.23 6.96
N LYS A 58 -11.73 0.20 6.80
CA LYS A 58 -12.44 -0.96 6.21
C LYS A 58 -12.15 -1.12 4.71
N ASN A 59 -11.97 0.00 4.01
CA ASN A 59 -11.57 0.04 2.59
C ASN A 59 -10.04 0.09 2.45
N ASP A 60 -9.31 -0.26 3.51
CA ASP A 60 -7.86 -0.24 3.46
C ASP A 60 -7.41 -1.30 2.45
N ASP A 61 -7.01 -0.81 1.29
CA ASP A 61 -6.33 -1.53 0.22
C ASP A 61 -4.96 -2.07 0.70
N ASN A 62 -4.87 -2.50 1.95
CA ASN A 62 -3.62 -2.87 2.61
C ASN A 62 -3.30 -4.36 2.48
N TYR A 63 -4.17 -5.14 1.88
CA TYR A 63 -3.95 -6.58 1.71
C TYR A 63 -2.66 -6.89 0.95
N LYS A 64 -2.29 -6.05 -0.02
CA LYS A 64 -0.99 -6.19 -0.71
C LYS A 64 0.19 -6.02 0.24
N ASN A 65 0.15 -5.02 1.14
CA ASN A 65 1.19 -4.80 2.12
C ASN A 65 1.25 -5.92 3.15
N ILE A 66 0.11 -6.38 3.66
CA ILE A 66 0.02 -7.46 4.63
C ILE A 66 0.62 -8.74 4.02
N LEU A 67 0.20 -9.09 2.82
CA LEU A 67 0.73 -10.25 2.11
C LEU A 67 2.23 -10.11 1.82
N GLN A 68 2.66 -8.91 1.35
CA GLN A 68 4.07 -8.64 1.08
C GLN A 68 4.93 -8.83 2.34
N VAL A 69 4.51 -8.29 3.49
CA VAL A 69 5.24 -8.45 4.75
C VAL A 69 5.32 -9.93 5.15
N LYS A 70 4.22 -10.68 4.99
CA LYS A 70 4.17 -12.12 5.30
C LYS A 70 5.14 -12.92 4.42
N ILE A 71 5.10 -12.72 3.11
CA ILE A 71 5.99 -13.39 2.14
C ILE A 71 7.45 -12.95 2.33
N GLN A 72 7.69 -11.65 2.53
CA GLN A 72 9.03 -11.11 2.71
C GLN A 72 9.69 -11.60 4.01
N LYS A 73 8.91 -11.77 5.07
CA LYS A 73 9.40 -12.35 6.33
C LYS A 73 9.89 -13.78 6.13
N GLU A 74 9.18 -14.58 5.38
CA GLU A 74 9.46 -16.00 5.18
C GLU A 74 10.53 -16.23 4.10
N PHE A 75 10.31 -15.74 2.90
CA PHE A 75 11.11 -16.04 1.72
C PHE A 75 12.11 -14.95 1.32
N LYS A 76 12.09 -13.78 1.98
CA LYS A 76 12.94 -12.60 1.66
C LYS A 76 12.73 -12.04 0.25
N ILE A 77 11.57 -12.33 -0.35
CA ILE A 77 11.13 -11.82 -1.66
C ILE A 77 9.78 -11.10 -1.52
N THR A 78 9.35 -10.45 -2.59
CA THR A 78 8.00 -9.87 -2.71
C THR A 78 7.11 -10.81 -3.52
N PRO A 79 5.78 -10.85 -3.27
CA PRO A 79 4.86 -11.56 -4.14
C PRO A 79 4.81 -10.93 -5.53
N ASP A 80 4.60 -11.77 -6.54
CA ASP A 80 4.44 -11.39 -7.94
C ASP A 80 2.95 -11.42 -8.34
N TYR A 81 2.60 -10.57 -9.31
CA TYR A 81 1.23 -10.44 -9.82
C TYR A 81 1.23 -10.64 -11.33
N MET A 82 0.39 -11.54 -11.82
CA MET A 82 0.22 -11.77 -13.25
C MET A 82 -1.23 -11.62 -13.66
N GLU A 83 -1.44 -11.03 -14.81
CA GLU A 83 -2.73 -11.05 -15.48
C GLU A 83 -2.91 -12.44 -16.11
N ILE A 84 -3.95 -13.15 -15.69
CA ILE A 84 -4.28 -14.48 -16.20
C ILE A 84 -5.13 -14.34 -17.45
N SER A 85 -6.15 -13.47 -17.37
CA SER A 85 -7.05 -13.17 -18.49
C SER A 85 -7.61 -11.77 -18.39
N HIS A 86 -8.13 -11.27 -19.50
CA HIS A 86 -8.87 -10.02 -19.56
C HIS A 86 -10.11 -10.20 -20.44
N ASP A 87 -11.26 -9.99 -19.82
CA ASP A 87 -12.55 -9.97 -20.52
C ASP A 87 -13.11 -8.54 -20.52
N PRO A 88 -13.60 -8.03 -21.66
CA PRO A 88 -14.17 -6.67 -21.74
C PRO A 88 -15.35 -6.41 -20.81
N ASP A 89 -16.14 -7.42 -20.46
CA ASP A 89 -17.33 -7.31 -19.62
C ASP A 89 -17.04 -7.58 -18.14
N GLU A 90 -16.23 -8.59 -17.86
CA GLU A 90 -15.87 -9.01 -16.49
C GLU A 90 -14.65 -8.26 -15.94
N GLY A 91 -13.70 -7.88 -16.79
CA GLY A 91 -12.50 -7.13 -16.45
C GLY A 91 -11.23 -7.97 -16.43
N TYR A 92 -10.33 -7.65 -15.50
CA TYR A 92 -9.02 -8.28 -15.36
C TYR A 92 -9.06 -9.39 -14.34
N GLU A 93 -8.66 -10.59 -14.72
CA GLU A 93 -8.38 -11.68 -13.79
C GLU A 93 -6.90 -11.63 -13.41
N MET A 94 -6.63 -11.30 -12.13
CA MET A 94 -5.27 -11.18 -11.59
C MET A 94 -4.94 -12.32 -10.66
N GLY A 95 -3.78 -12.94 -10.87
CA GLY A 95 -3.23 -13.97 -9.99
C GLY A 95 -2.09 -13.44 -9.12
N VAL A 96 -1.94 -14.01 -7.93
CA VAL A 96 -0.88 -13.72 -6.96
C VAL A 96 0.01 -14.95 -6.81
N TYR A 97 1.31 -14.74 -6.87
CA TYR A 97 2.30 -15.81 -6.94
C TYR A 97 3.49 -15.57 -6.01
N ILE A 98 4.15 -16.66 -5.63
CA ILE A 98 5.49 -16.68 -5.03
C ILE A 98 6.43 -17.30 -6.06
N CYS A 99 7.41 -16.51 -6.55
CA CYS A 99 8.39 -16.97 -7.52
C CYS A 99 9.76 -17.09 -6.85
N LEU A 100 10.26 -18.32 -6.71
CA LEU A 100 11.53 -18.62 -6.05
C LEU A 100 12.52 -19.25 -7.03
N GLY A 101 13.80 -18.85 -6.92
CA GLY A 101 14.89 -19.40 -7.69
C GLY A 101 14.91 -19.07 -9.17
N GLN A 102 13.97 -18.25 -9.66
CA GLN A 102 13.88 -17.83 -11.07
C GLN A 102 13.21 -16.46 -11.18
N SER A 103 13.22 -15.90 -12.39
CA SER A 103 12.48 -14.68 -12.71
C SER A 103 11.05 -15.02 -13.16
N ILE A 104 10.09 -14.16 -12.80
CA ILE A 104 8.70 -14.27 -13.26
C ILE A 104 8.55 -14.03 -14.77
N PHE A 105 9.52 -13.37 -15.40
CA PHE A 105 9.46 -13.04 -16.82
C PHE A 105 9.44 -14.29 -17.71
N GLY A 106 8.41 -14.36 -18.56
CA GLY A 106 8.20 -15.48 -19.48
C GLY A 106 7.48 -16.70 -18.87
N LEU A 107 7.11 -16.61 -17.58
CA LEU A 107 6.23 -17.59 -16.95
C LEU A 107 4.76 -17.21 -17.15
N THR A 108 3.90 -18.23 -17.15
CA THR A 108 2.45 -18.10 -17.24
C THR A 108 1.79 -18.79 -16.05
N HIS A 109 0.49 -18.59 -15.89
CA HIS A 109 -0.27 -19.28 -14.87
C HIS A 109 -0.11 -20.82 -14.92
N ASP A 110 -0.02 -21.38 -16.12
CA ASP A 110 0.13 -22.84 -16.35
C ASP A 110 1.45 -23.40 -15.81
N ASN A 111 2.45 -22.55 -15.59
CA ASN A 111 3.73 -22.95 -15.00
C ASN A 111 3.70 -23.00 -13.48
N SER A 112 2.60 -22.63 -12.86
CA SER A 112 2.49 -22.52 -11.40
C SER A 112 1.95 -23.79 -10.76
N ILE A 113 2.39 -24.03 -9.53
CA ILE A 113 1.88 -25.09 -8.65
C ILE A 113 0.97 -24.43 -7.61
N PRO A 114 -0.28 -24.88 -7.45
CA PRO A 114 -1.18 -24.34 -6.43
C PRO A 114 -0.61 -24.53 -5.02
N PHE A 115 -0.77 -23.52 -4.15
CA PHE A 115 -0.32 -23.57 -2.76
C PHE A 115 -0.90 -24.75 -1.98
N GLU A 116 -2.11 -25.14 -2.29
CA GLU A 116 -2.81 -26.29 -1.67
C GLU A 116 -2.07 -27.63 -1.84
N GLN A 117 -1.18 -27.72 -2.83
CA GLN A 117 -0.34 -28.92 -3.02
C GLN A 117 0.83 -28.97 -2.04
N PHE A 118 1.25 -27.83 -1.50
CA PHE A 118 2.30 -27.75 -0.50
C PHE A 118 1.73 -27.77 0.93
N GLY A 119 0.60 -27.08 1.16
CA GLY A 119 -0.05 -26.98 2.45
C GLY A 119 0.68 -26.10 3.47
N SER A 120 1.96 -25.82 3.30
CA SER A 120 2.76 -24.99 4.21
C SER A 120 3.95 -24.30 3.52
N PHE A 121 4.46 -23.24 4.14
CA PHE A 121 5.69 -22.58 3.66
C PHE A 121 6.93 -23.48 3.79
N THR A 122 6.96 -24.34 4.79
CA THR A 122 8.06 -25.30 5.00
C THR A 122 8.18 -26.24 3.81
N GLU A 123 7.07 -26.78 3.32
CA GLU A 123 7.07 -27.67 2.16
C GLU A 123 7.50 -26.95 0.86
N ILE A 124 7.21 -25.65 0.74
CA ILE A 124 7.74 -24.85 -0.37
C ILE A 124 9.26 -24.71 -0.26
N HIS A 125 9.82 -24.49 0.95
CA HIS A 125 11.27 -24.44 1.15
C HIS A 125 11.92 -25.77 0.78
N ASP A 126 11.40 -26.89 1.26
CA ASP A 126 11.90 -28.23 0.95
C ASP A 126 11.87 -28.49 -0.56
N TYR A 127 10.79 -28.09 -1.22
CA TYR A 127 10.65 -28.21 -2.68
C TYR A 127 11.69 -27.39 -3.44
N VAL A 128 11.96 -26.16 -2.99
CA VAL A 128 12.98 -25.29 -3.62
C VAL A 128 14.38 -25.84 -3.40
N GLU A 129 14.68 -26.42 -2.24
CA GLU A 129 15.97 -27.07 -1.98
C GLU A 129 16.20 -28.24 -2.93
N GLU A 130 15.16 -29.02 -3.24
CA GLU A 130 15.25 -30.16 -4.16
C GLU A 130 15.29 -29.75 -5.64
N HIS A 131 14.44 -28.78 -6.04
CA HIS A 131 14.21 -28.45 -7.47
C HIS A 131 14.84 -27.12 -7.91
N SER A 132 15.44 -26.37 -6.97
CA SER A 132 16.10 -25.07 -7.18
C SER A 132 15.17 -23.90 -7.59
N LYS A 133 13.98 -24.16 -8.07
CA LYS A 133 13.02 -23.14 -8.53
C LYS A 133 11.57 -23.58 -8.41
N VAL A 134 10.68 -22.65 -8.13
CA VAL A 134 9.23 -22.88 -8.15
C VAL A 134 8.47 -21.59 -8.42
N LEU A 135 7.31 -21.72 -9.04
CA LEU A 135 6.28 -20.70 -9.12
C LEU A 135 5.05 -21.23 -8.40
N VAL A 136 4.74 -20.66 -7.23
CA VAL A 136 3.58 -21.08 -6.41
C VAL A 136 2.43 -20.11 -6.67
N PHE A 137 1.28 -20.63 -7.04
CA PHE A 137 0.04 -19.87 -7.17
C PHE A 137 -0.69 -19.83 -5.82
N LEU A 138 -1.01 -18.62 -5.33
CA LEU A 138 -1.72 -18.41 -4.08
C LEU A 138 -3.23 -18.27 -4.27
N SER A 139 -3.62 -17.31 -5.12
CA SER A 139 -5.04 -16.97 -5.34
C SER A 139 -5.21 -16.15 -6.61
N LYS A 140 -6.45 -15.93 -7.02
CA LYS A 140 -6.81 -15.03 -8.12
C LYS A 140 -8.12 -14.33 -7.85
N SER A 141 -8.34 -13.18 -8.47
CA SER A 141 -9.60 -12.48 -8.42
C SER A 141 -9.85 -11.71 -9.71
N THR A 142 -11.12 -11.45 -10.02
CA THR A 142 -11.55 -10.70 -11.20
C THR A 142 -12.21 -9.39 -10.80
N HIS A 143 -11.81 -8.30 -11.44
CA HIS A 143 -12.42 -6.99 -11.26
C HIS A 143 -12.19 -6.10 -12.48
N LYS A 144 -13.14 -5.17 -12.75
CA LYS A 144 -13.02 -4.18 -13.85
C LYS A 144 -11.79 -3.28 -13.73
N ILE A 145 -11.29 -3.08 -12.52
CA ILE A 145 -10.09 -2.29 -12.23
C ILE A 145 -9.01 -3.27 -11.78
N LYS A 146 -7.92 -3.37 -12.55
CA LYS A 146 -6.78 -4.27 -12.32
C LYS A 146 -6.25 -4.21 -10.87
N LYS A 147 -6.04 -2.98 -10.35
CA LYS A 147 -5.56 -2.77 -8.97
C LYS A 147 -6.50 -3.36 -7.91
N LYS A 148 -7.81 -3.29 -8.13
CA LYS A 148 -8.80 -3.90 -7.22
C LYS A 148 -8.80 -5.42 -7.30
N ALA A 149 -8.66 -5.98 -8.51
CA ALA A 149 -8.50 -7.42 -8.67
C ALA A 149 -7.28 -7.94 -7.88
N GLU A 150 -6.14 -7.24 -7.99
CA GLU A 150 -4.93 -7.58 -7.22
C GLU A 150 -5.16 -7.53 -5.70
N GLN A 151 -5.87 -6.51 -5.19
CA GLN A 151 -6.16 -6.39 -3.76
C GLN A 151 -7.05 -7.52 -3.24
N THR A 152 -8.14 -7.81 -3.96
CA THR A 152 -9.05 -8.91 -3.59
C THR A 152 -8.32 -10.26 -3.66
N ALA A 153 -7.48 -10.47 -4.68
CA ALA A 153 -6.66 -11.67 -4.75
C ALA A 153 -5.69 -11.78 -3.55
N CYS A 154 -5.11 -10.67 -3.09
CA CYS A 154 -4.27 -10.66 -1.89
C CYS A 154 -5.05 -11.01 -0.61
N GLU A 155 -6.28 -10.52 -0.47
CA GLU A 155 -7.18 -10.86 0.65
C GLU A 155 -7.46 -12.37 0.71
N GLU A 156 -7.81 -12.95 -0.44
CA GLU A 156 -8.03 -14.40 -0.55
C GLU A 156 -6.75 -15.20 -0.26
N ALA A 157 -5.58 -14.74 -0.74
CA ALA A 157 -4.31 -15.36 -0.44
C ALA A 157 -4.02 -15.36 1.07
N ILE A 158 -4.23 -14.24 1.76
CA ILE A 158 -4.02 -14.14 3.21
C ILE A 158 -4.91 -15.12 3.94
N THR A 159 -6.19 -15.19 3.58
CA THR A 159 -7.16 -16.13 4.18
C THR A 159 -6.72 -17.58 4.04
N LYS A 160 -6.21 -17.97 2.86
CA LYS A 160 -5.68 -19.32 2.62
C LYS A 160 -4.42 -19.62 3.43
N LEU A 161 -3.55 -18.63 3.62
CA LEU A 161 -2.31 -18.78 4.37
C LEU A 161 -2.51 -18.82 5.91
N GLU A 162 -3.70 -18.54 6.40
CA GLU A 162 -4.06 -18.53 7.82
C GLU A 162 -4.88 -19.76 8.23
N THR A 163 -5.28 -20.58 7.27
CA THR A 163 -6.02 -21.82 7.49
C THR A 163 -5.07 -22.98 7.70
#